data_bb1fcf552eb461ac8e5bf44c2ca66460
#
_entry.id   bb1fcf552eb461ac8e5bf44c2ca66460
#
_cell.length_a   1.000
_cell.length_b   1.000
_cell.length_c   1.000
_cell.angle_alpha   90.00
_cell.angle_beta   90.00
_cell.angle_gamma   90.00
#
_symmetry.space_group_name_H-M   'P 1'
#
loop_
_entity.id
_entity.type
_entity.pdbx_description
1 polymer ?
#
loop_
_entity_poly.entity_id
_entity_poly.type
_entity_poly.pdbx_seq_one_letter_code
_entity_poly.pdbx_strand_id
1 'polypeptide(L)'
;MKMTGAKMVIESLHQEGVEVVFGYPGGAIMNVYDEIYKQNYFQHILNRHEQASIIAAEGYARATGKVGVSIVTSGPGFTNAVTGLADAYMDSIPLVVISGQVPTTIIGSDGFQEIDAVGISRPCTKHNYLVNRIEDLPRIIKEAFHIASTGRPGPVHVDIPKDITAEIGDFIYPSEVNMPTYKPTINYNKR
;
A
#
# COMPACT_ATOMS: atom_id res chain seq x y z
N MET A 1 18.27 5.33 -11.24
CA MET A 1 17.55 6.28 -12.12
C MET A 1 16.80 7.27 -11.24
N LYS A 2 16.92 8.59 -11.48
CA LYS A 2 16.21 9.59 -10.67
C LYS A 2 14.75 9.73 -11.12
N MET A 3 13.83 9.73 -10.16
CA MET A 3 12.40 9.92 -10.40
C MET A 3 11.69 10.41 -9.15
N THR A 4 10.45 10.87 -9.29
CA THR A 4 9.61 11.26 -8.15
C THR A 4 9.19 10.05 -7.31
N GLY A 5 8.90 10.27 -6.02
CA GLY A 5 8.35 9.21 -5.16
C GLY A 5 7.04 8.63 -5.71
N ALA A 6 6.18 9.46 -6.30
CA ALA A 6 4.98 8.99 -6.98
C ALA A 6 5.29 8.00 -8.11
N LYS A 7 6.29 8.31 -8.94
CA LYS A 7 6.74 7.38 -10.00
C LYS A 7 7.39 6.13 -9.42
N MET A 8 8.12 6.24 -8.30
CA MET A 8 8.67 5.05 -7.61
C MET A 8 7.58 4.09 -7.15
N VAL A 9 6.42 4.59 -6.71
CA VAL A 9 5.27 3.73 -6.38
C VAL A 9 4.85 2.94 -7.61
N ILE A 10 4.65 3.59 -8.74
CA ILE A 10 4.22 2.94 -9.99
C ILE A 10 5.23 1.89 -10.47
N GLU A 11 6.51 2.26 -10.51
CA GLU A 11 7.58 1.34 -10.92
C GLU A 11 7.70 0.14 -9.97
N SER A 12 7.52 0.36 -8.65
CA SER A 12 7.55 -0.72 -7.67
C SER A 12 6.37 -1.68 -7.85
N LEU A 13 5.16 -1.18 -8.10
CA LEU A 13 3.99 -2.01 -8.40
C LEU A 13 4.20 -2.81 -9.69
N HIS A 14 4.82 -2.21 -10.71
CA HIS A 14 5.21 -2.92 -11.93
C HIS A 14 6.21 -4.05 -11.65
N GLN A 15 7.23 -3.81 -10.83
CA GLN A 15 8.22 -4.83 -10.45
C GLN A 15 7.59 -6.00 -9.65
N GLU A 16 6.51 -5.75 -8.90
CA GLU A 16 5.73 -6.78 -8.20
C GLU A 16 4.70 -7.50 -9.11
N GLY A 17 4.66 -7.15 -10.41
CA GLY A 17 3.77 -7.79 -11.39
C GLY A 17 2.29 -7.47 -11.16
N VAL A 18 1.98 -6.30 -10.62
CA VAL A 18 0.60 -5.84 -10.42
C VAL A 18 -0.07 -5.62 -11.78
N GLU A 19 -1.25 -6.19 -11.95
CA GLU A 19 -2.04 -6.07 -13.19
C GLU A 19 -3.26 -5.17 -13.02
N VAL A 20 -3.78 -5.07 -11.80
CA VAL A 20 -4.97 -4.28 -11.48
C VAL A 20 -4.79 -3.56 -10.15
N VAL A 21 -5.14 -2.29 -10.12
CA VAL A 21 -5.17 -1.46 -8.92
C VAL A 21 -6.57 -0.88 -8.77
N PHE A 22 -7.15 -1.02 -7.59
CA PHE A 22 -8.42 -0.40 -7.23
C PHE A 22 -8.17 0.89 -6.45
N GLY A 23 -9.06 1.88 -6.54
CA GLY A 23 -8.81 3.06 -5.76
C GLY A 23 -9.81 4.20 -5.94
N TYR A 24 -9.62 5.22 -5.11
CA TYR A 24 -10.34 6.48 -5.20
C TYR A 24 -9.36 7.65 -4.93
N PRO A 25 -9.25 8.61 -5.86
CA PRO A 25 -8.30 9.72 -5.74
C PRO A 25 -8.68 10.71 -4.65
N GLY A 26 -7.67 11.44 -4.16
CA GLY A 26 -7.84 12.55 -3.23
C GLY A 26 -6.56 13.37 -3.09
N GLY A 27 -6.65 14.49 -2.41
CA GLY A 27 -5.60 15.53 -2.41
C GLY A 27 -4.22 15.08 -1.97
N ALA A 28 -4.11 14.17 -0.99
CA ALA A 28 -2.83 13.72 -0.48
C ALA A 28 -2.12 12.69 -1.41
N ILE A 29 -2.89 11.97 -2.23
CA ILE A 29 -2.35 10.92 -3.13
C ILE A 29 -2.33 11.35 -4.62
N MET A 30 -2.69 12.60 -4.92
CA MET A 30 -2.86 13.09 -6.29
C MET A 30 -1.63 12.86 -7.16
N ASN A 31 -0.42 13.07 -6.63
CA ASN A 31 0.82 12.86 -7.40
C ASN A 31 0.94 11.41 -7.91
N VAL A 32 0.51 10.43 -7.12
CA VAL A 32 0.50 9.02 -7.54
C VAL A 32 -0.57 8.79 -8.62
N TYR A 33 -1.75 9.42 -8.50
CA TYR A 33 -2.79 9.33 -9.52
C TYR A 33 -2.38 9.98 -10.85
N ASP A 34 -1.59 11.06 -10.81
CA ASP A 34 -1.00 11.64 -12.03
C ASP A 34 -0.05 10.67 -12.73
N GLU A 35 0.70 9.89 -11.98
CA GLU A 35 1.56 8.85 -12.56
C GLU A 35 0.77 7.61 -13.01
N ILE A 36 -0.33 7.25 -12.32
CA ILE A 36 -1.27 6.19 -12.78
C ILE A 36 -1.82 6.56 -14.18
N TYR A 37 -2.16 7.82 -14.42
CA TYR A 37 -2.68 8.26 -15.71
C TYR A 37 -1.65 8.15 -16.85
N LYS A 38 -0.36 8.26 -16.56
CA LYS A 38 0.74 8.25 -17.54
C LYS A 38 1.27 6.85 -17.87
N GLN A 39 0.94 5.84 -17.04
CA GLN A 39 1.49 4.49 -17.16
C GLN A 39 0.58 3.56 -17.96
N ASN A 40 1.12 2.41 -18.39
CA ASN A 40 0.40 1.33 -19.07
C ASN A 40 0.74 -0.07 -18.53
N TYR A 41 1.29 -0.15 -17.33
CA TYR A 41 1.70 -1.42 -16.71
C TYR A 41 0.53 -2.22 -16.14
N PHE A 42 -0.46 -1.51 -15.57
CA PHE A 42 -1.62 -2.10 -14.93
C PHE A 42 -2.89 -1.30 -15.22
N GLN A 43 -4.04 -1.95 -15.08
CA GLN A 43 -5.33 -1.29 -15.16
C GLN A 43 -5.70 -0.67 -13.81
N HIS A 44 -6.15 0.58 -13.81
CA HIS A 44 -6.75 1.22 -12.65
C HIS A 44 -8.29 1.13 -12.73
N ILE A 45 -8.91 0.60 -11.68
CA ILE A 45 -10.37 0.54 -11.52
C ILE A 45 -10.79 1.60 -10.52
N LEU A 46 -11.44 2.64 -11.01
CA LEU A 46 -11.99 3.71 -10.19
C LEU A 46 -13.26 3.22 -9.47
N ASN A 47 -13.19 3.18 -8.15
CA ASN A 47 -14.35 2.97 -7.29
C ASN A 47 -14.89 4.33 -6.81
N ARG A 48 -16.11 4.36 -6.30
CA ARG A 48 -16.74 5.60 -5.78
C ARG A 48 -16.74 5.70 -4.25
N HIS A 49 -16.09 4.75 -3.59
CA HIS A 49 -15.91 4.69 -2.15
C HIS A 49 -14.71 3.82 -1.81
N GLU A 50 -13.89 4.21 -0.87
CA GLU A 50 -12.64 3.52 -0.54
C GLU A 50 -12.87 2.12 0.04
N GLN A 51 -13.92 1.94 0.84
CA GLN A 51 -14.33 0.61 1.31
C GLN A 51 -14.59 -0.34 0.13
N ALA A 52 -15.29 0.13 -0.90
CA ALA A 52 -15.54 -0.67 -2.11
C ALA A 52 -14.23 -0.98 -2.85
N SER A 53 -13.25 -0.07 -2.84
CA SER A 53 -11.93 -0.30 -3.44
C SER A 53 -11.19 -1.45 -2.76
N ILE A 54 -11.18 -1.47 -1.43
CA ILE A 54 -10.50 -2.54 -0.67
C ILE A 54 -11.21 -3.88 -0.88
N ILE A 55 -12.54 -3.91 -0.77
CA ILE A 55 -13.33 -5.14 -0.99
C ILE A 55 -13.18 -5.66 -2.43
N ALA A 56 -13.09 -4.78 -3.42
CA ALA A 56 -12.82 -5.18 -4.80
C ALA A 56 -11.41 -5.77 -4.96
N ALA A 57 -10.38 -5.17 -4.32
CA ALA A 57 -9.03 -5.72 -4.30
C ALA A 57 -8.98 -7.08 -3.59
N GLU A 58 -9.76 -7.25 -2.51
CA GLU A 58 -9.92 -8.52 -1.81
C GLU A 58 -10.57 -9.58 -2.71
N GLY A 59 -11.66 -9.23 -3.39
CA GLY A 59 -12.31 -10.12 -4.36
C GLY A 59 -11.37 -10.55 -5.49
N TYR A 60 -10.55 -9.62 -5.99
CA TYR A 60 -9.50 -9.93 -6.96
C TYR A 60 -8.46 -10.91 -6.41
N ALA A 61 -7.98 -10.68 -5.18
CA ALA A 61 -7.01 -11.57 -4.55
C ALA A 61 -7.58 -12.98 -4.35
N ARG A 62 -8.84 -13.10 -3.91
CA ARG A 62 -9.55 -14.38 -3.76
C ARG A 62 -9.70 -15.13 -5.08
N ALA A 63 -10.02 -14.41 -6.15
CA ALA A 63 -10.28 -15.00 -7.48
C ALA A 63 -9.00 -15.42 -8.21
N THR A 64 -7.90 -14.70 -8.00
CA THR A 64 -6.66 -14.88 -8.79
C THR A 64 -5.52 -15.53 -8.02
N GLY A 65 -5.56 -15.52 -6.68
CA GLY A 65 -4.44 -15.93 -5.83
C GLY A 65 -3.29 -14.91 -5.79
N LYS A 66 -3.43 -13.74 -6.43
CA LYS A 66 -2.44 -12.65 -6.42
C LYS A 66 -2.71 -11.70 -5.26
N VAL A 67 -1.72 -10.88 -4.93
CA VAL A 67 -1.90 -9.80 -3.94
C VAL A 67 -2.82 -8.73 -4.53
N GLY A 68 -3.91 -8.42 -3.84
CA GLY A 68 -4.80 -7.32 -4.21
C GLY A 68 -4.17 -5.97 -3.83
N VAL A 69 -4.35 -4.96 -4.68
CA VAL A 69 -3.78 -3.62 -4.45
C VAL A 69 -4.87 -2.57 -4.48
N SER A 70 -4.87 -1.71 -3.47
CA SER A 70 -5.74 -0.53 -3.44
C SER A 70 -4.97 0.73 -3.05
N ILE A 71 -5.35 1.86 -3.69
CA ILE A 71 -4.73 3.17 -3.44
C ILE A 71 -5.83 4.17 -3.06
N VAL A 72 -5.68 4.78 -1.86
CA VAL A 72 -6.65 5.70 -1.28
C VAL A 72 -5.97 6.98 -0.77
N THR A 73 -6.75 8.02 -0.48
CA THR A 73 -6.20 9.26 0.09
C THR A 73 -6.13 9.21 1.63
N SER A 74 -5.60 10.27 2.24
CA SER A 74 -5.46 10.46 3.68
C SER A 74 -6.82 10.64 4.40
N GLY A 75 -6.78 10.67 5.71
CA GLY A 75 -7.91 11.01 6.58
C GLY A 75 -9.15 10.17 6.29
N PRO A 76 -10.27 10.80 5.85
CA PRO A 76 -11.52 10.06 5.59
C PRO A 76 -11.38 8.99 4.52
N GLY A 77 -10.48 9.15 3.55
CA GLY A 77 -10.21 8.12 2.54
C GLY A 77 -9.62 6.86 3.16
N PHE A 78 -8.65 7.02 4.03
CA PHE A 78 -8.07 5.87 4.73
C PHE A 78 -9.04 5.25 5.75
N THR A 79 -9.75 6.05 6.54
CA THR A 79 -10.71 5.49 7.53
C THR A 79 -11.83 4.70 6.86
N ASN A 80 -12.28 5.09 5.67
CA ASN A 80 -13.22 4.31 4.87
C ASN A 80 -12.64 2.95 4.42
N ALA A 81 -11.33 2.84 4.27
CA ALA A 81 -10.65 1.61 3.86
C ALA A 81 -10.55 0.57 5.01
N VAL A 82 -10.64 1.00 6.27
CA VAL A 82 -10.37 0.15 7.45
C VAL A 82 -11.30 -1.06 7.53
N THR A 83 -12.56 -0.93 7.13
CA THR A 83 -13.50 -2.06 7.12
C THR A 83 -12.98 -3.21 6.25
N GLY A 84 -12.53 -2.92 5.03
CA GLY A 84 -11.98 -3.95 4.15
C GLY A 84 -10.62 -4.48 4.62
N LEU A 85 -9.79 -3.65 5.26
CA LEU A 85 -8.56 -4.14 5.91
C LEU A 85 -8.87 -5.16 7.01
N ALA A 86 -9.86 -4.87 7.87
CA ALA A 86 -10.26 -5.77 8.95
C ALA A 86 -10.82 -7.09 8.40
N ASP A 87 -11.64 -7.04 7.35
CA ASP A 87 -12.21 -8.21 6.66
C ASP A 87 -11.10 -9.09 6.07
N ALA A 88 -10.21 -8.51 5.28
CA ALA A 88 -9.07 -9.20 4.69
C ALA A 88 -8.12 -9.81 5.74
N TYR A 89 -7.94 -9.13 6.89
CA TYR A 89 -7.13 -9.64 7.98
C TYR A 89 -7.74 -10.90 8.62
N MET A 90 -9.04 -10.86 8.88
CA MET A 90 -9.77 -12.00 9.45
C MET A 90 -9.78 -13.19 8.52
N ASP A 91 -9.97 -12.96 7.23
CA ASP A 91 -10.06 -14.00 6.19
C ASP A 91 -8.71 -14.43 5.60
N SER A 92 -7.61 -13.82 6.06
CA SER A 92 -6.25 -14.13 5.60
C SER A 92 -6.05 -13.85 4.11
N ILE A 93 -6.56 -12.74 3.61
CA ILE A 93 -6.44 -12.35 2.21
C ILE A 93 -5.26 -11.40 2.01
N PRO A 94 -4.34 -11.71 1.08
CA PRO A 94 -3.17 -10.88 0.84
C PRO A 94 -3.55 -9.58 0.13
N LEU A 95 -3.36 -8.45 0.81
CA LEU A 95 -3.58 -7.11 0.25
C LEU A 95 -2.38 -6.21 0.54
N VAL A 96 -2.11 -5.29 -0.38
CA VAL A 96 -1.29 -4.10 -0.15
C VAL A 96 -2.16 -2.86 -0.35
N VAL A 97 -2.38 -2.12 0.73
CA VAL A 97 -3.15 -0.88 0.72
C VAL A 97 -2.20 0.29 0.87
N ILE A 98 -2.18 1.16 -0.12
CA ILE A 98 -1.36 2.38 -0.12
C ILE A 98 -2.29 3.56 0.17
N SER A 99 -2.01 4.30 1.23
CA SER A 99 -2.68 5.57 1.51
C SER A 99 -1.75 6.76 1.30
N GLY A 100 -2.34 7.87 0.87
CA GLY A 100 -1.66 9.16 1.00
C GLY A 100 -1.74 9.66 2.44
N GLN A 101 -0.75 10.42 2.86
CA GLN A 101 -0.72 11.13 4.13
C GLN A 101 -0.46 12.62 3.89
N VAL A 102 -0.81 13.46 4.86
CA VAL A 102 -0.41 14.87 4.87
C VAL A 102 1.12 14.99 4.81
N PRO A 103 1.69 16.12 4.36
CA PRO A 103 3.14 16.32 4.38
C PRO A 103 3.77 16.00 5.74
N THR A 104 4.98 15.47 5.74
CA THR A 104 5.71 15.07 6.96
C THR A 104 5.77 16.16 8.02
N THR A 105 5.84 17.42 7.60
CA THR A 105 5.88 18.61 8.49
C THR A 105 4.56 18.90 9.20
N ILE A 106 3.44 18.28 8.77
CA ILE A 106 2.10 18.52 9.32
C ILE A 106 1.66 17.32 10.20
N ILE A 107 2.26 16.15 10.03
CA ILE A 107 1.91 14.96 10.81
C ILE A 107 2.00 15.25 12.33
N GLY A 108 0.94 14.97 13.05
CA GLY A 108 0.82 15.22 14.49
C GLY A 108 0.32 16.62 14.87
N SER A 109 -0.15 17.41 13.90
CA SER A 109 -0.65 18.76 14.13
C SER A 109 -2.18 18.92 14.00
N ASP A 110 -2.91 17.82 13.87
CA ASP A 110 -4.36 17.80 13.59
C ASP A 110 -4.71 18.57 12.28
N GLY A 111 -3.86 18.43 11.27
CA GLY A 111 -4.03 19.09 9.99
C GLY A 111 -5.26 18.60 9.22
N PHE A 112 -5.66 19.36 8.18
CA PHE A 112 -6.80 18.99 7.35
C PHE A 112 -6.63 17.60 6.73
N GLN A 113 -7.57 16.70 6.99
CA GLN A 113 -7.56 15.30 6.54
C GLN A 113 -6.33 14.50 7.03
N GLU A 114 -5.72 14.91 8.13
CA GLU A 114 -4.75 14.09 8.85
C GLU A 114 -5.47 13.03 9.68
N ILE A 115 -4.84 11.86 9.80
CA ILE A 115 -5.22 10.82 10.77
C ILE A 115 -4.00 9.95 11.08
N ASP A 116 -3.93 9.38 12.28
CA ASP A 116 -2.96 8.33 12.61
C ASP A 116 -3.34 7.01 11.90
N ALA A 117 -3.08 6.96 10.60
CA ALA A 117 -3.41 5.82 9.76
C ALA A 117 -2.66 4.55 10.20
N VAL A 118 -1.41 4.69 10.64
CA VAL A 118 -0.59 3.59 11.17
C VAL A 118 -1.19 3.04 12.46
N GLY A 119 -1.57 3.91 13.40
CA GLY A 119 -2.21 3.50 14.66
C GLY A 119 -3.54 2.78 14.42
N ILE A 120 -4.38 3.30 13.51
CA ILE A 120 -5.68 2.71 13.18
C ILE A 120 -5.52 1.36 12.46
N SER A 121 -4.58 1.22 11.53
CA SER A 121 -4.39 -0.03 10.77
C SER A 121 -3.70 -1.13 11.58
N ARG A 122 -2.99 -0.80 12.64
CA ARG A 122 -2.19 -1.75 13.42
C ARG A 122 -2.94 -3.01 13.87
N PRO A 123 -4.18 -2.95 14.42
CA PRO A 123 -4.91 -4.14 14.86
C PRO A 123 -5.49 -4.98 13.71
N CYS A 124 -5.57 -4.45 12.50
CA CYS A 124 -6.22 -5.10 11.36
C CYS A 124 -5.29 -5.29 10.15
N THR A 125 -3.97 -5.27 10.37
CA THR A 125 -2.97 -5.56 9.34
C THR A 125 -1.88 -6.50 9.89
N LYS A 126 -1.21 -7.21 9.00
CA LYS A 126 0.00 -7.97 9.37
C LYS A 126 1.16 -7.05 9.69
N HIS A 127 1.27 -5.97 8.95
CA HIS A 127 2.26 -4.92 9.15
C HIS A 127 1.78 -3.60 8.54
N ASN A 128 2.34 -2.51 9.00
CA ASN A 128 2.11 -1.19 8.42
C ASN A 128 3.40 -0.35 8.43
N TYR A 129 3.48 0.56 7.49
CA TYR A 129 4.61 1.47 7.29
C TYR A 129 4.13 2.91 7.17
N LEU A 130 4.85 3.83 7.80
CA LEU A 130 4.87 5.25 7.41
C LEU A 130 6.18 5.51 6.69
N VAL A 131 6.11 5.97 5.46
CA VAL A 131 7.30 6.26 4.65
C VAL A 131 7.86 7.62 5.04
N ASN A 132 9.00 7.63 5.71
CA ASN A 132 9.65 8.87 6.17
C ASN A 132 10.72 9.40 5.23
N ARG A 133 11.19 8.58 4.30
CA ARG A 133 12.27 8.91 3.36
C ARG A 133 12.00 8.29 2.01
N ILE A 134 12.24 9.04 0.95
CA ILE A 134 12.01 8.56 -0.42
C ILE A 134 12.87 7.33 -0.79
N GLU A 135 14.07 7.23 -0.25
CA GLU A 135 14.99 6.10 -0.54
C GLU A 135 14.47 4.78 -0.01
N ASP A 136 13.64 4.81 1.05
CA ASP A 136 13.04 3.61 1.65
C ASP A 136 11.82 3.11 0.88
N LEU A 137 11.21 3.94 0.04
CA LEU A 137 9.94 3.65 -0.62
C LEU A 137 9.95 2.36 -1.47
N PRO A 138 10.94 2.12 -2.36
CA PRO A 138 10.99 0.88 -3.14
C PRO A 138 11.15 -0.37 -2.27
N ARG A 139 11.98 -0.29 -1.22
CA ARG A 139 12.18 -1.37 -0.26
C ARG A 139 10.90 -1.67 0.51
N ILE A 140 10.23 -0.65 1.02
CA ILE A 140 8.99 -0.79 1.79
C ILE A 140 7.89 -1.45 0.95
N ILE A 141 7.73 -1.07 -0.31
CA ILE A 141 6.73 -1.70 -1.18
C ILE A 141 7.06 -3.17 -1.40
N LYS A 142 8.32 -3.51 -1.68
CA LYS A 142 8.74 -4.91 -1.82
C LYS A 142 8.48 -5.73 -0.56
N GLU A 143 8.84 -5.21 0.61
CA GLU A 143 8.58 -5.85 1.90
C GLU A 143 7.07 -6.02 2.14
N ALA A 144 6.25 -5.03 1.77
CA ALA A 144 4.80 -5.10 1.93
C ALA A 144 4.18 -6.27 1.13
N PHE A 145 4.59 -6.46 -0.12
CA PHE A 145 4.15 -7.60 -0.94
C PHE A 145 4.63 -8.93 -0.37
N HIS A 146 5.87 -8.99 0.08
CA HIS A 146 6.42 -10.19 0.70
C HIS A 146 5.66 -10.56 1.98
N ILE A 147 5.41 -9.61 2.88
CA ILE A 147 4.68 -9.85 4.13
C ILE A 147 3.23 -10.25 3.82
N ALA A 148 2.57 -9.56 2.88
CA ALA A 148 1.18 -9.84 2.54
C ALA A 148 0.97 -11.28 2.07
N SER A 149 1.91 -11.81 1.27
CA SER A 149 1.77 -13.12 0.59
C SER A 149 2.39 -14.29 1.34
N THR A 150 3.27 -14.09 2.33
CA THR A 150 4.02 -15.16 2.98
C THR A 150 3.48 -15.51 4.38
N GLY A 151 3.71 -16.75 4.82
CA GLY A 151 3.13 -17.27 6.06
C GLY A 151 1.61 -17.34 5.99
N ARG A 152 0.89 -16.91 7.04
CA ARG A 152 -0.54 -16.62 6.96
C ARG A 152 -0.71 -15.35 6.12
N PRO A 153 -1.35 -15.39 4.94
CA PRO A 153 -1.57 -14.19 4.14
C PRO A 153 -2.39 -13.13 4.91
N GLY A 154 -2.32 -11.89 4.48
CA GLY A 154 -3.11 -10.82 5.09
C GLY A 154 -2.70 -9.44 4.60
N PRO A 155 -3.45 -8.40 4.96
CA PRO A 155 -3.22 -7.04 4.49
C PRO A 155 -1.97 -6.41 5.11
N VAL A 156 -1.30 -5.60 4.30
CA VAL A 156 -0.23 -4.69 4.72
C VAL A 156 -0.60 -3.28 4.26
N HIS A 157 -0.39 -2.31 5.13
CA HIS A 157 -0.66 -0.91 4.86
C HIS A 157 0.63 -0.12 4.69
N VAL A 158 0.69 0.73 3.66
CA VAL A 158 1.81 1.65 3.38
C VAL A 158 1.26 3.07 3.30
N ASP A 159 1.60 3.90 4.28
CA ASP A 159 1.18 5.29 4.36
C ASP A 159 2.29 6.20 3.83
N ILE A 160 1.98 7.00 2.78
CA ILE A 160 2.98 7.77 2.05
C ILE A 160 2.67 9.26 2.14
N PRO A 161 3.48 10.06 2.85
CA PRO A 161 3.32 11.50 2.91
C PRO A 161 3.42 12.16 1.54
N LYS A 162 2.61 13.22 1.34
CA LYS A 162 2.49 13.92 0.06
C LYS A 162 3.81 14.50 -0.43
N ASP A 163 4.62 15.06 0.45
CA ASP A 163 5.96 15.59 0.14
C ASP A 163 6.90 14.50 -0.34
N ILE A 164 6.87 13.30 0.27
CA ILE A 164 7.64 12.13 -0.20
C ILE A 164 7.23 11.74 -1.63
N THR A 165 5.94 11.80 -1.97
CA THR A 165 5.49 11.51 -3.34
C THR A 165 6.00 12.51 -4.37
N ALA A 166 6.25 13.77 -3.96
CA ALA A 166 6.73 14.84 -4.81
C ALA A 166 8.26 14.93 -4.90
N GLU A 167 8.98 14.42 -3.90
CA GLU A 167 10.43 14.42 -3.83
C GLU A 167 11.06 13.63 -4.97
N ILE A 168 12.28 14.01 -5.39
CA ILE A 168 13.05 13.31 -6.44
C ILE A 168 14.22 12.57 -5.80
N GLY A 169 14.27 11.26 -5.98
CA GLY A 169 15.33 10.39 -5.46
C GLY A 169 15.80 9.37 -6.49
N ASP A 170 16.78 8.57 -6.08
CA ASP A 170 17.28 7.46 -6.88
C ASP A 170 16.44 6.20 -6.69
N PHE A 171 15.82 5.72 -7.76
CA PHE A 171 15.06 4.47 -7.76
C PHE A 171 16.01 3.28 -7.85
N ILE A 172 16.09 2.52 -6.76
CA ILE A 172 16.82 1.25 -6.67
C ILE A 172 15.85 0.22 -6.09
N TYR A 173 15.33 -0.66 -6.97
CA TYR A 173 14.43 -1.73 -6.52
C TYR A 173 15.25 -2.91 -6.02
N PRO A 174 15.04 -3.39 -4.77
CA PRO A 174 15.81 -4.49 -4.23
C PRO A 174 15.57 -5.79 -5.01
N SER A 175 16.63 -6.54 -5.32
CA SER A 175 16.50 -7.88 -5.92
C SER A 175 15.89 -8.90 -4.95
N GLU A 176 16.20 -8.76 -3.65
CA GLU A 176 15.78 -9.67 -2.59
C GLU A 176 15.19 -8.91 -1.41
N VAL A 177 14.32 -9.59 -0.65
CA VAL A 177 13.81 -9.08 0.63
C VAL A 177 14.76 -9.44 1.75
N ASN A 178 15.25 -8.46 2.49
CA ASN A 178 16.13 -8.66 3.65
C ASN A 178 15.39 -8.31 4.94
N MET A 179 14.69 -9.28 5.53
CA MET A 179 13.94 -9.16 6.78
C MET A 179 14.37 -10.26 7.77
N PRO A 180 15.54 -10.15 8.43
CA PRO A 180 16.10 -11.24 9.23
C PRO A 180 15.23 -11.66 10.43
N THR A 181 14.38 -10.76 10.93
CA THR A 181 13.45 -11.03 12.05
C THR A 181 12.10 -11.57 11.60
N TYR A 182 11.73 -11.44 10.33
CA TYR A 182 10.50 -12.00 9.77
C TYR A 182 10.74 -13.42 9.28
N LYS A 183 10.26 -14.41 10.06
CA LYS A 183 10.42 -15.85 9.77
C LYS A 183 9.05 -16.50 9.66
N PRO A 184 8.36 -16.39 8.51
CA PRO A 184 7.04 -16.98 8.35
C PRO A 184 7.11 -18.49 8.44
N THR A 185 6.12 -19.12 9.08
CA THR A 185 5.99 -20.58 9.13
C THR A 185 5.57 -21.09 7.76
N ILE A 186 6.42 -21.90 7.13
CA ILE A 186 6.17 -22.50 5.82
C ILE A 186 5.79 -23.98 5.91
N ASN A 187 5.91 -24.59 7.09
CA ASN A 187 5.57 -26.01 7.34
C ASN A 187 4.37 -26.09 8.28
N TYR A 188 3.44 -27.00 7.97
CA TYR A 188 2.34 -27.33 8.87
C TYR A 188 2.77 -28.43 9.85
N ASN A 189 2.19 -28.41 11.05
CA ASN A 189 2.41 -29.48 12.03
C ASN A 189 1.62 -30.74 11.61
N LYS A 190 2.31 -31.81 11.28
CA LYS A 190 1.69 -33.10 11.05
C LYS A 190 1.32 -33.73 12.42
N ARG A 191 0.14 -33.45 12.91
CA ARG A 191 -0.50 -34.20 14.01
C ARG A 191 -1.51 -35.13 13.43
#